data_7b51b460aa540b6d843f2b78243c2fea
#
_entry.id   7b51b460aa540b6d843f2b78243c2fea
#
_cell.length_a   1.000
_cell.length_b   1.000
_cell.length_c   1.000
_cell.angle_alpha   90.00
_cell.angle_beta   90.00
_cell.angle_gamma   90.00
#
_symmetry.space_group_name_H-M   'P 1'
#
loop_
_entity.id
_entity.type
_entity.pdbx_description
1 polymer ?
#
loop_
_entity_poly.entity_id
_entity_poly.type
_entity_poly.pdbx_seq_one_letter_code
_entity_poly.pdbx_strand_id
1 'polypeptide(L)'
;MMSRENPMKTMGTRAFGLCAALFVANVAGAEVTMNSVRIAAADTVALAKFYQAAFGMFEVNRIDVPGGPEIFVNFGATADAAKANKGLPVVIMHRDADATKDPIAHVIFNVTDMNATVASIKAAGGSMQSEPRPFRNTGIVIGIAIDPAGNHIELIQRASK
;
A
#
# COMPACT_ATOMS: atom_id res chain seq x y z
N MET A 1 84.33 2.26 -37.95
CA MET A 1 83.70 3.36 -37.22
C MET A 1 82.29 2.89 -36.96
N MET A 2 82.11 2.32 -35.73
CA MET A 2 80.90 1.58 -35.35
C MET A 2 80.01 2.53 -34.54
N SER A 3 78.83 2.84 -35.07
CA SER A 3 77.78 3.59 -34.35
C SER A 3 76.93 2.62 -33.54
N ARG A 4 76.88 2.86 -32.24
CA ARG A 4 76.03 2.06 -31.30
C ARG A 4 74.63 2.68 -31.22
N GLU A 5 73.68 1.93 -31.68
CA GLU A 5 72.24 2.26 -31.44
C GLU A 5 71.88 1.89 -30.03
N ASN A 6 71.20 2.81 -29.38
CA ASN A 6 70.71 2.70 -28.02
C ASN A 6 69.20 2.34 -28.06
N PRO A 7 68.72 1.25 -27.48
CA PRO A 7 67.30 0.94 -27.53
C PRO A 7 66.56 1.75 -26.46
N MET A 8 65.60 2.54 -26.90
CA MET A 8 64.60 3.24 -26.05
C MET A 8 63.74 2.24 -25.34
N LYS A 9 63.74 2.28 -23.97
CA LYS A 9 62.83 1.54 -23.13
C LYS A 9 61.46 2.18 -23.19
N THR A 10 60.50 1.46 -23.76
CA THR A 10 59.08 1.81 -23.69
C THR A 10 58.56 1.54 -22.29
N MET A 11 58.20 2.60 -21.58
CA MET A 11 57.58 2.57 -20.28
C MET A 11 56.08 2.25 -20.46
N GLY A 12 55.69 1.00 -20.17
CA GLY A 12 54.32 0.56 -20.26
C GLY A 12 53.46 1.20 -19.13
N THR A 13 52.57 2.06 -19.54
CA THR A 13 51.55 2.64 -18.65
C THR A 13 50.54 1.55 -18.27
N ARG A 14 50.61 1.06 -17.04
CA ARG A 14 49.58 0.17 -16.47
C ARG A 14 48.40 1.03 -16.12
N ALA A 15 47.35 0.96 -16.93
CA ALA A 15 46.05 1.51 -16.57
C ALA A 15 45.43 0.65 -15.47
N PHE A 16 45.36 1.17 -14.24
CA PHE A 16 44.55 0.61 -13.16
C PHE A 16 43.10 0.91 -13.48
N GLY A 17 42.40 -0.08 -14.03
CA GLY A 17 40.95 -0.03 -14.15
C GLY A 17 40.30 -0.13 -12.74
N LEU A 18 39.82 0.99 -12.22
CA LEU A 18 39.03 1.04 -11.03
C LEU A 18 37.61 0.52 -11.38
N CYS A 19 37.38 -0.78 -11.22
CA CYS A 19 36.02 -1.34 -11.25
C CYS A 19 35.28 -0.83 -10.03
N ALA A 20 34.52 0.26 -10.19
CA ALA A 20 33.52 0.67 -9.24
C ALA A 20 32.40 -0.38 -9.27
N ALA A 21 32.45 -1.35 -8.36
CA ALA A 21 31.33 -2.23 -8.10
C ALA A 21 30.18 -1.37 -7.53
N LEU A 22 29.21 -1.05 -8.37
CA LEU A 22 27.93 -0.52 -7.94
C LEU A 22 27.24 -1.61 -7.10
N PHE A 23 27.39 -1.54 -5.78
CA PHE A 23 26.52 -2.23 -4.85
C PHE A 23 25.12 -1.64 -5.01
N VAL A 24 24.30 -2.21 -5.87
CA VAL A 24 22.86 -2.03 -5.80
C VAL A 24 22.46 -2.72 -4.51
N ALA A 25 22.35 -1.96 -3.42
CA ALA A 25 21.69 -2.43 -2.22
C ALA A 25 20.26 -2.79 -2.64
N ASN A 26 19.96 -4.08 -2.74
CA ASN A 26 18.59 -4.56 -2.74
C ASN A 26 18.01 -4.14 -1.39
N VAL A 27 17.36 -2.98 -1.37
CA VAL A 27 16.45 -2.64 -0.28
C VAL A 27 15.35 -3.67 -0.43
N ALA A 28 15.37 -4.72 0.40
CA ALA A 28 14.24 -5.60 0.57
C ALA A 28 13.11 -4.70 1.10
N GLY A 29 12.37 -4.09 0.16
CA GLY A 29 11.26 -3.21 0.48
C GLY A 29 10.21 -4.03 1.21
N ALA A 30 9.59 -3.43 2.23
CA ALA A 30 8.41 -4.02 2.84
C ALA A 30 7.41 -4.40 1.74
N GLU A 31 6.88 -5.62 1.81
CA GLU A 31 5.86 -6.05 0.86
C GLU A 31 4.59 -5.23 1.09
N VAL A 32 4.12 -4.54 0.07
CA VAL A 32 2.92 -3.70 0.10
C VAL A 32 1.90 -4.28 -0.87
N THR A 33 0.70 -4.57 -0.39
CA THR A 33 -0.41 -5.05 -1.21
C THR A 33 -1.66 -4.22 -0.93
N MET A 34 -2.52 -4.07 -1.93
CA MET A 34 -3.81 -3.41 -1.74
C MET A 34 -4.71 -4.29 -0.87
N ASN A 35 -5.36 -3.71 0.14
CA ASN A 35 -6.26 -4.42 1.04
C ASN A 35 -7.71 -4.38 0.56
N SER A 36 -8.22 -3.20 0.25
CA SER A 36 -9.61 -2.97 -0.12
C SER A 36 -9.78 -1.59 -0.76
N VAL A 37 -10.91 -1.37 -1.39
CA VAL A 37 -11.39 -0.04 -1.77
C VAL A 37 -12.49 0.36 -0.80
N ARG A 38 -12.41 1.57 -0.23
CA ARG A 38 -13.41 2.08 0.70
C ARG A 38 -14.21 3.19 0.04
N ILE A 39 -15.54 3.07 0.10
CA ILE A 39 -16.51 4.07 -0.32
C ILE A 39 -17.40 4.43 0.87
N ALA A 40 -18.12 5.54 0.80
CA ALA A 40 -18.93 5.99 1.92
C ALA A 40 -20.36 6.34 1.50
N ALA A 41 -21.31 6.14 2.41
CA ALA A 41 -22.72 6.48 2.24
C ALA A 41 -23.36 6.93 3.55
N ALA A 42 -24.41 7.73 3.47
CA ALA A 42 -25.24 8.06 4.64
C ALA A 42 -25.98 6.80 5.13
N ASP A 43 -26.47 5.97 4.21
CA ASP A 43 -27.06 4.66 4.50
C ASP A 43 -26.21 3.54 3.93
N THR A 44 -25.33 2.99 4.74
CA THR A 44 -24.40 1.93 4.35
C THR A 44 -25.13 0.62 4.00
N VAL A 45 -26.27 0.34 4.67
CA VAL A 45 -27.08 -0.86 4.43
C VAL A 45 -27.78 -0.78 3.06
N ALA A 46 -28.38 0.36 2.75
CA ALA A 46 -28.99 0.58 1.45
C ALA A 46 -27.96 0.49 0.32
N LEU A 47 -26.78 1.11 0.50
CA LEU A 47 -25.72 1.02 -0.51
C LEU A 47 -25.18 -0.41 -0.67
N ALA A 48 -25.01 -1.18 0.39
CA ALA A 48 -24.60 -2.58 0.33
C ALA A 48 -25.62 -3.42 -0.46
N LYS A 49 -26.92 -3.24 -0.20
CA LYS A 49 -27.99 -3.91 -0.97
C LYS A 49 -27.95 -3.55 -2.45
N PHE A 50 -27.65 -2.29 -2.78
CA PHE A 50 -27.45 -1.88 -4.16
C PHE A 50 -26.32 -2.67 -4.83
N TYR A 51 -25.14 -2.78 -4.19
CA TYR A 51 -23.99 -3.52 -4.75
C TYR A 51 -24.28 -5.01 -4.89
N GLN A 52 -25.02 -5.59 -3.94
CA GLN A 52 -25.47 -6.99 -4.04
C GLN A 52 -26.42 -7.18 -5.23
N ALA A 53 -27.43 -6.32 -5.39
CA ALA A 53 -28.43 -6.44 -6.43
C ALA A 53 -27.88 -6.09 -7.83
N ALA A 54 -27.09 -5.00 -7.94
CA ALA A 54 -26.63 -4.50 -9.23
C ALA A 54 -25.45 -5.30 -9.80
N PHE A 55 -24.58 -5.85 -8.93
CA PHE A 55 -23.30 -6.45 -9.32
C PHE A 55 -23.13 -7.89 -8.85
N GLY A 56 -24.12 -8.48 -8.20
CA GLY A 56 -24.06 -9.86 -7.69
C GLY A 56 -23.01 -10.06 -6.58
N MET A 57 -22.66 -9.01 -5.87
CA MET A 57 -21.76 -9.12 -4.73
C MET A 57 -22.47 -9.72 -3.53
N PHE A 58 -21.71 -10.22 -2.55
CA PHE A 58 -22.23 -10.74 -1.29
C PHE A 58 -21.61 -9.96 -0.13
N GLU A 59 -22.41 -9.71 0.92
CA GLU A 59 -21.86 -9.25 2.20
C GLU A 59 -20.99 -10.36 2.79
N VAL A 60 -19.71 -10.05 3.01
CA VAL A 60 -18.72 -11.01 3.51
C VAL A 60 -18.27 -10.71 4.93
N ASN A 61 -18.47 -9.48 5.38
CA ASN A 61 -18.20 -9.06 6.77
C ASN A 61 -18.99 -7.80 7.12
N ARG A 62 -19.17 -7.56 8.42
CA ARG A 62 -19.78 -6.37 8.98
C ARG A 62 -19.10 -6.02 10.29
N ILE A 63 -18.88 -4.73 10.51
CA ILE A 63 -18.30 -4.20 11.75
C ILE A 63 -19.18 -3.06 12.23
N ASP A 64 -19.74 -3.18 13.42
CA ASP A 64 -20.55 -2.13 14.03
C ASP A 64 -19.62 -1.04 14.60
N VAL A 65 -19.79 0.18 14.10
CA VAL A 65 -19.05 1.37 14.53
C VAL A 65 -20.03 2.52 14.80
N PRO A 66 -19.64 3.54 15.59
CA PRO A 66 -20.44 4.75 15.74
C PRO A 66 -20.78 5.38 14.38
N GLY A 67 -22.04 5.77 14.20
CA GLY A 67 -22.54 6.35 12.96
C GLY A 67 -23.19 5.34 12.00
N GLY A 68 -22.92 4.05 12.13
CA GLY A 68 -23.51 2.98 11.32
C GLY A 68 -22.50 1.90 10.95
N PRO A 69 -22.96 0.72 10.51
CA PRO A 69 -22.06 -0.40 10.24
C PRO A 69 -21.14 -0.15 9.04
N GLU A 70 -19.88 -0.56 9.15
CA GLU A 70 -19.03 -0.80 8.00
C GLU A 70 -19.38 -2.17 7.39
N ILE A 71 -19.69 -2.20 6.10
CA ILE A 71 -20.13 -3.41 5.38
C ILE A 71 -19.12 -3.74 4.30
N PHE A 72 -18.63 -4.98 4.32
CA PHE A 72 -17.69 -5.50 3.34
C PHE A 72 -18.46 -6.34 2.32
N VAL A 73 -18.35 -6.00 1.05
CA VAL A 73 -18.93 -6.77 -0.05
C VAL A 73 -17.85 -7.25 -1.01
N ASN A 74 -18.00 -8.47 -1.52
CA ASN A 74 -17.05 -9.06 -2.44
C ASN A 74 -17.76 -9.95 -3.46
N PHE A 75 -17.06 -10.31 -4.53
CA PHE A 75 -17.57 -11.19 -5.58
C PHE A 75 -17.40 -12.67 -5.23
N GLY A 76 -18.37 -13.49 -5.65
CA GLY A 76 -18.33 -14.95 -5.54
C GLY A 76 -19.59 -15.57 -6.15
N ALA A 77 -19.54 -16.85 -6.50
CA ALA A 77 -20.72 -17.57 -6.97
C ALA A 77 -21.73 -17.84 -5.83
N THR A 78 -21.26 -17.83 -4.59
CA THR A 78 -22.06 -17.99 -3.36
C THR A 78 -21.46 -17.08 -2.28
N ALA A 79 -22.17 -16.89 -1.17
CA ALA A 79 -21.67 -16.12 -0.03
C ALA A 79 -20.36 -16.70 0.53
N ASP A 80 -20.22 -18.04 0.58
CA ASP A 80 -18.98 -18.69 1.06
C ASP A 80 -17.83 -18.50 0.07
N ALA A 81 -18.09 -18.59 -1.24
CA ALA A 81 -17.10 -18.28 -2.25
C ALA A 81 -16.66 -16.82 -2.21
N ALA A 82 -17.58 -15.90 -1.97
CA ALA A 82 -17.26 -14.47 -1.80
C ALA A 82 -16.38 -14.21 -0.57
N LYS A 83 -16.65 -14.89 0.58
CA LYS A 83 -15.81 -14.82 1.78
C LYS A 83 -14.42 -15.39 1.56
N ALA A 84 -14.30 -16.46 0.77
CA ALA A 84 -13.02 -17.09 0.44
C ALA A 84 -12.23 -16.32 -0.63
N ASN A 85 -12.87 -15.40 -1.35
CA ASN A 85 -12.24 -14.64 -2.42
C ASN A 85 -11.14 -13.73 -1.86
N LYS A 86 -9.90 -13.89 -2.38
CA LYS A 86 -8.72 -13.10 -2.01
C LYS A 86 -8.59 -11.81 -2.81
N GLY A 87 -9.51 -11.54 -3.73
CA GLY A 87 -9.60 -10.25 -4.42
C GLY A 87 -9.96 -9.11 -3.48
N LEU A 88 -9.91 -7.90 -4.01
CA LEU A 88 -10.14 -6.69 -3.22
C LEU A 88 -11.64 -6.53 -2.91
N PRO A 89 -12.06 -6.56 -1.64
CA PRO A 89 -13.42 -6.22 -1.27
C PRO A 89 -13.67 -4.72 -1.41
N VAL A 90 -14.93 -4.36 -1.62
CA VAL A 90 -15.42 -2.99 -1.42
C VAL A 90 -15.92 -2.88 0.02
N VAL A 91 -15.43 -1.87 0.73
CA VAL A 91 -15.83 -1.54 2.10
C VAL A 91 -16.71 -0.30 2.07
N ILE A 92 -17.91 -0.40 2.58
CA ILE A 92 -18.89 0.69 2.64
C ILE A 92 -18.91 1.21 4.07
N MET A 93 -18.52 2.46 4.27
CA MET A 93 -18.49 3.13 5.57
C MET A 93 -19.52 4.25 5.66
N HIS A 94 -19.89 4.63 6.89
CA HIS A 94 -20.78 5.75 7.11
C HIS A 94 -20.12 7.09 6.80
N ARG A 95 -20.91 8.02 6.26
CA ARG A 95 -20.66 9.47 6.18
C ARG A 95 -21.96 10.22 6.45
N ASP A 96 -21.86 11.48 6.89
CA ASP A 96 -23.02 12.25 7.31
C ASP A 96 -23.97 12.66 6.17
N ALA A 97 -23.46 12.74 4.92
CA ALA A 97 -24.27 13.11 3.76
C ALA A 97 -23.71 12.51 2.47
N ASP A 98 -24.62 12.19 1.50
CA ASP A 98 -24.25 11.59 0.22
C ASP A 98 -23.75 12.57 -0.84
N ALA A 99 -24.02 13.86 -0.68
CA ALA A 99 -23.66 14.92 -1.62
C ALA A 99 -22.20 15.37 -1.50
N THR A 100 -21.23 14.44 -1.50
CA THR A 100 -19.80 14.79 -1.50
C THR A 100 -19.21 14.64 -2.89
N LYS A 101 -18.22 15.48 -3.23
CA LYS A 101 -17.52 15.42 -4.52
C LYS A 101 -16.57 14.25 -4.62
N ASP A 102 -16.05 13.76 -3.50
CA ASP A 102 -15.13 12.63 -3.43
C ASP A 102 -15.78 11.46 -2.68
N PRO A 103 -16.34 10.48 -3.42
CA PRO A 103 -17.00 9.32 -2.81
C PRO A 103 -16.02 8.28 -2.26
N ILE A 104 -14.73 8.32 -2.63
CA ILE A 104 -13.71 7.40 -2.14
C ILE A 104 -13.03 8.01 -0.92
N ALA A 105 -13.27 7.41 0.26
CA ALA A 105 -12.69 7.93 1.50
C ALA A 105 -11.17 7.73 1.54
N HIS A 106 -10.66 6.56 1.20
CA HIS A 106 -9.23 6.27 1.05
C HIS A 106 -8.94 4.88 0.46
N VAL A 107 -7.73 4.72 -0.06
CA VAL A 107 -7.18 3.42 -0.49
C VAL A 107 -6.49 2.76 0.70
N ILE A 108 -6.65 1.45 0.85
CA ILE A 108 -6.11 0.70 1.98
C ILE A 108 -5.05 -0.29 1.51
N PHE A 109 -3.84 -0.20 2.09
CA PHE A 109 -2.73 -1.10 1.81
C PHE A 109 -2.40 -1.98 3.02
N ASN A 110 -2.18 -3.27 2.77
CA ASN A 110 -1.48 -4.12 3.72
C ASN A 110 0.03 -3.89 3.57
N VAL A 111 0.72 -3.73 4.69
CA VAL A 111 2.18 -3.55 4.72
C VAL A 111 2.82 -4.56 5.66
N THR A 112 3.99 -5.05 5.32
CA THR A 112 4.75 -6.00 6.15
C THR A 112 5.65 -5.28 7.15
N ASP A 113 6.08 -4.05 6.82
CA ASP A 113 6.87 -3.18 7.69
C ASP A 113 6.31 -1.76 7.65
N MET A 114 5.61 -1.40 8.71
CA MET A 114 4.97 -0.09 8.86
C MET A 114 5.98 1.04 8.89
N ASN A 115 7.09 0.87 9.61
CA ASN A 115 8.09 1.91 9.77
C ASN A 115 8.83 2.20 8.46
N ALA A 116 9.23 1.14 7.75
CA ALA A 116 9.86 1.28 6.43
C ALA A 116 8.90 1.90 5.41
N THR A 117 7.62 1.52 5.42
CA THR A 117 6.60 2.09 4.53
C THR A 117 6.39 3.58 4.83
N VAL A 118 6.26 3.97 6.09
CA VAL A 118 6.13 5.39 6.50
C VAL A 118 7.35 6.20 6.07
N ALA A 119 8.55 5.66 6.27
CA ALA A 119 9.78 6.33 5.82
C ALA A 119 9.79 6.54 4.29
N SER A 120 9.37 5.52 3.52
CA SER A 120 9.27 5.59 2.06
C SER A 120 8.25 6.62 1.60
N ILE A 121 7.08 6.68 2.24
CA ILE A 121 6.04 7.68 1.96
C ILE A 121 6.58 9.10 2.18
N LYS A 122 7.19 9.34 3.34
CA LYS A 122 7.78 10.65 3.67
C LYS A 122 8.90 11.03 2.69
N ALA A 123 9.76 10.09 2.32
CA ALA A 123 10.83 10.30 1.34
C ALA A 123 10.29 10.61 -0.08
N ALA A 124 9.13 10.03 -0.42
CA ALA A 124 8.45 10.27 -1.71
C ALA A 124 7.59 11.57 -1.73
N GLY A 125 7.62 12.37 -0.67
CA GLY A 125 6.89 13.65 -0.60
C GLY A 125 5.49 13.55 -0.02
N GLY A 126 5.06 12.38 0.47
CA GLY A 126 3.85 12.21 1.24
C GLY A 126 4.04 12.60 2.72
N SER A 127 2.96 12.55 3.47
CA SER A 127 2.98 12.86 4.91
C SER A 127 2.08 11.91 5.69
N MET A 128 2.17 11.95 7.02
CA MET A 128 1.25 11.21 7.88
C MET A 128 0.21 12.15 8.45
N GLN A 129 -1.07 11.82 8.26
CA GLN A 129 -2.18 12.45 8.97
C GLN A 129 -2.33 11.84 10.38
N SER A 130 -2.15 10.53 10.49
CA SER A 130 -2.14 9.80 11.76
C SER A 130 -0.94 8.86 11.78
N GLU A 131 -0.02 9.07 12.73
CA GLU A 131 1.11 8.17 12.92
C GLU A 131 0.64 6.75 13.27
N PRO A 132 1.44 5.72 12.97
CA PRO A 132 1.10 4.33 13.26
C PRO A 132 0.76 4.10 14.74
N ARG A 133 -0.35 3.43 14.99
CA ARG A 133 -0.81 3.10 16.34
C ARG A 133 -1.54 1.76 16.38
N PRO A 134 -1.50 1.05 17.51
CA PRO A 134 -2.29 -0.17 17.68
C PRO A 134 -3.78 0.09 17.48
N PHE A 135 -4.44 -0.80 16.75
CA PHE A 135 -5.88 -0.76 16.56
C PHE A 135 -6.56 -1.66 17.58
N ARG A 136 -7.03 -1.06 18.69
CA ARG A 136 -7.64 -1.80 19.80
C ARG A 136 -6.73 -2.96 20.26
N ASN A 137 -7.31 -4.07 20.72
CA ASN A 137 -6.59 -5.28 21.14
C ASN A 137 -6.55 -6.35 20.01
N THR A 138 -6.40 -5.91 18.77
CA THR A 138 -6.47 -6.80 17.59
C THR A 138 -5.12 -7.32 17.11
N GLY A 139 -4.01 -6.81 17.65
CA GLY A 139 -2.67 -7.07 17.12
C GLY A 139 -2.38 -6.38 15.77
N ILE A 140 -3.29 -5.51 15.32
CA ILE A 140 -3.13 -4.75 14.07
C ILE A 140 -2.58 -3.36 14.42
N VAL A 141 -1.66 -2.87 13.60
CA VAL A 141 -1.20 -1.47 13.61
C VAL A 141 -1.78 -0.77 12.39
N ILE A 142 -2.34 0.41 12.58
CA ILE A 142 -2.86 1.26 11.50
C ILE A 142 -2.22 2.63 11.51
N GLY A 143 -2.06 3.23 10.33
CA GLY A 143 -1.66 4.62 10.12
C GLY A 143 -2.41 5.20 8.94
N ILE A 144 -2.63 6.52 8.94
CA ILE A 144 -3.21 7.24 7.81
C ILE A 144 -2.17 8.17 7.23
N ALA A 145 -1.84 7.95 5.97
CA ALA A 145 -0.97 8.81 5.19
C ALA A 145 -1.79 9.70 4.25
N ILE A 146 -1.13 10.74 3.74
CA ILE A 146 -1.64 11.63 2.71
C ILE A 146 -0.62 11.64 1.58
N ASP A 147 -1.07 11.42 0.34
CA ASP A 147 -0.23 11.53 -0.84
C ASP A 147 0.02 13.02 -1.20
N PRO A 148 0.95 13.34 -2.12
CA PRO A 148 1.24 14.72 -2.50
C PRO A 148 0.05 15.49 -3.13
N ALA A 149 -1.01 14.79 -3.57
CA ALA A 149 -2.23 15.38 -4.10
C ALA A 149 -3.33 15.57 -3.03
N GLY A 150 -3.10 15.08 -1.80
CA GLY A 150 -4.04 15.20 -0.67
C GLY A 150 -4.98 14.01 -0.48
N ASN A 151 -4.83 12.90 -1.24
CA ASN A 151 -5.65 11.72 -1.05
C ASN A 151 -5.21 10.93 0.19
N HIS A 152 -6.17 10.36 0.90
CA HIS A 152 -5.91 9.55 2.08
C HIS A 152 -5.52 8.12 1.71
N ILE A 153 -4.53 7.59 2.44
CA ILE A 153 -4.04 6.22 2.34
C ILE A 153 -4.06 5.62 3.74
N GLU A 154 -4.80 4.52 3.91
CA GLU A 154 -4.75 3.75 5.16
C GLU A 154 -3.72 2.62 5.04
N LEU A 155 -2.85 2.50 6.01
CA LEU A 155 -1.84 1.45 6.12
C LEU A 155 -2.27 0.48 7.22
N ILE A 156 -2.21 -0.83 6.91
CA ILE A 156 -2.55 -1.90 7.84
C ILE A 156 -1.37 -2.86 7.92
N GLN A 157 -0.77 -2.99 9.11
CA GLN A 157 0.18 -4.05 9.42
C GLN A 157 -0.44 -5.04 10.38
N ARG A 158 -0.45 -6.32 10.01
CA ARG A 158 -0.87 -7.42 10.90
C ARG A 158 0.33 -8.05 11.57
N ALA A 159 0.14 -8.62 12.75
CA ALA A 159 1.17 -9.43 13.39
C ALA A 159 1.61 -10.56 12.44
N SER A 160 2.91 -10.80 12.34
CA SER A 160 3.45 -11.98 11.66
C SER A 160 2.92 -13.24 12.36
N LYS A 161 2.43 -14.20 11.58
CA LYS A 161 2.04 -15.51 12.13
C LYS A 161 3.27 -16.32 12.47
#